data_4943d22302673e0ccc7285ab7a15f1f8
#
_entry.id   4943d22302673e0ccc7285ab7a15f1f8
#
_cell.length_a   1.000
_cell.length_b   1.000
_cell.length_c   1.000
_cell.angle_alpha   90.00
_cell.angle_beta   90.00
_cell.angle_gamma   90.00
#
_symmetry.space_group_name_H-M   'P 1'
#
loop_
_entity.id
_entity.type
_entity.pdbx_description
1 polymer ?
#
loop_
_entity_poly.entity_id
_entity_poly.type
_entity_poly.pdbx_seq_one_letter_code
_entity_poly.pdbx_strand_id
1 'polypeptide(L)'
;MARENYVRFDWATKRLLRQKSNFVILEGFLSTLLGERIKIDRMLESEGNQQHAEDKFNRVDMLAENSKGELVIIEVQNNRELDYFHRMLYGVSKAITEYITKGEPYSQVKKVYSINIVYFDLGQGEDYVYHGNTSFEGIHKHDTLKLSLRQREQFIRENAGDLLDRKSVV
;
A
#
# COMPACT_ATOMS: atom_id res chain seq x y z
N MET A 1 0.61 4.22 -35.94
CA MET A 1 0.39 4.70 -34.56
C MET A 1 1.75 4.87 -33.91
N ALA A 2 2.11 6.10 -33.54
CA ALA A 2 3.36 6.37 -32.86
C ALA A 2 3.31 5.70 -31.47
N ARG A 3 4.28 4.82 -31.17
CA ARG A 3 4.47 4.32 -29.81
C ARG A 3 4.91 5.50 -28.96
N GLU A 4 4.03 6.00 -28.11
CA GLU A 4 4.42 6.94 -27.08
C GLU A 4 5.44 6.24 -26.17
N ASN A 5 6.65 6.79 -26.14
CA ASN A 5 7.71 6.30 -25.27
C ASN A 5 7.43 6.80 -23.84
N TYR A 6 6.61 6.07 -23.10
CA TYR A 6 6.43 6.33 -21.68
C TYR A 6 7.71 6.01 -20.91
N VAL A 7 8.10 6.89 -20.00
CA VAL A 7 9.18 6.61 -19.05
C VAL A 7 8.71 5.49 -18.14
N ARG A 8 9.40 4.34 -18.19
CA ARG A 8 9.09 3.21 -17.32
C ARG A 8 9.76 3.40 -15.96
N PHE A 9 9.07 3.03 -14.92
CA PHE A 9 9.66 2.86 -13.60
C PHE A 9 10.58 1.63 -13.64
N ASP A 10 11.80 1.83 -14.07
CA ASP A 10 12.82 0.80 -14.15
C ASP A 10 13.67 0.73 -12.85
N TRP A 11 14.70 -0.10 -12.89
CA TRP A 11 15.64 -0.24 -11.79
C TRP A 11 16.30 1.11 -11.37
N ALA A 12 16.62 1.97 -12.31
CA ALA A 12 17.23 3.26 -12.02
C ALA A 12 16.28 4.17 -11.24
N THR A 13 15.01 4.22 -11.62
CA THR A 13 13.96 4.97 -10.92
C THR A 13 13.74 4.42 -9.52
N LYS A 14 13.67 3.09 -9.35
CA LYS A 14 13.56 2.45 -8.03
C LYS A 14 14.73 2.83 -7.12
N ARG A 15 15.95 2.82 -7.65
CA ARG A 15 17.15 3.19 -6.90
C ARG A 15 17.16 4.68 -6.55
N LEU A 16 16.73 5.54 -7.47
CA LEU A 16 16.66 6.98 -7.25
C LEU A 16 15.66 7.34 -6.15
N LEU A 17 14.48 6.76 -6.15
CA LEU A 17 13.42 7.04 -5.19
C LEU A 17 13.76 6.55 -3.76
N ARG A 18 14.63 5.55 -3.62
CA ARG A 18 15.10 5.07 -2.32
C ARG A 18 16.08 6.02 -1.61
N GLN A 19 16.68 6.95 -2.33
CA GLN A 19 17.65 7.87 -1.74
C GLN A 19 16.94 8.98 -0.97
N LYS A 20 17.34 9.20 0.29
CA LYS A 20 16.75 10.22 1.18
C LYS A 20 16.73 11.62 0.57
N SER A 21 17.75 11.97 -0.21
CA SER A 21 17.82 13.25 -0.95
C SER A 21 16.70 13.45 -1.94
N ASN A 22 16.05 12.37 -2.38
CA ASN A 22 15.03 12.37 -3.42
C ASN A 22 13.62 12.10 -2.88
N PHE A 23 13.45 12.05 -1.55
CA PHE A 23 12.13 11.83 -0.94
C PHE A 23 11.09 12.84 -1.41
N VAL A 24 11.48 14.07 -1.72
CA VAL A 24 10.57 15.09 -2.26
C VAL A 24 9.89 14.63 -3.55
N ILE A 25 10.60 13.89 -4.41
CA ILE A 25 10.03 13.35 -5.66
C ILE A 25 9.02 12.27 -5.34
N LEU A 26 9.37 11.35 -4.44
CA LEU A 26 8.50 10.28 -3.98
C LEU A 26 7.25 10.82 -3.28
N GLU A 27 7.43 11.78 -2.38
CA GLU A 27 6.35 12.47 -1.66
C GLU A 27 5.39 13.19 -2.62
N GLY A 28 5.93 13.88 -3.64
CA GLY A 28 5.13 14.53 -4.68
C GLY A 28 4.28 13.54 -5.48
N PHE A 29 4.89 12.43 -5.92
CA PHE A 29 4.19 11.35 -6.61
C PHE A 29 3.07 10.76 -5.75
N LEU A 30 3.39 10.34 -4.52
CA LEU A 30 2.43 9.75 -3.60
C LEU A 30 1.29 10.70 -3.25
N SER A 31 1.60 11.98 -2.99
CA SER A 31 0.60 12.98 -2.63
C SER A 31 -0.37 13.24 -3.77
N THR A 32 0.12 13.27 -5.01
CA THR A 32 -0.73 13.42 -6.20
C THR A 32 -1.63 12.21 -6.40
N LEU A 33 -1.06 11.00 -6.26
CA LEU A 33 -1.78 9.74 -6.48
C LEU A 33 -2.86 9.51 -5.43
N LEU A 34 -2.56 9.79 -4.16
CA LEU A 34 -3.46 9.52 -3.03
C LEU A 34 -4.42 10.67 -2.72
N GLY A 35 -4.23 11.84 -3.35
CA GLY A 35 -5.05 13.03 -3.11
C GLY A 35 -4.89 13.64 -1.71
N GLU A 36 -3.82 13.29 -1.00
CA GLU A 36 -3.48 13.82 0.32
C GLU A 36 -1.97 14.06 0.45
N ARG A 37 -1.57 14.96 1.35
CA ARG A 37 -0.15 15.25 1.57
C ARG A 37 0.54 14.07 2.27
N ILE A 38 1.45 13.41 1.57
CA ILE A 38 2.30 12.35 2.10
C ILE A 38 3.70 12.89 2.34
N LYS A 39 4.24 12.60 3.49
CA LYS A 39 5.62 12.91 3.84
C LYS A 39 6.31 11.65 4.36
N ILE A 40 7.42 11.28 3.75
CA ILE A 40 8.19 10.08 4.11
C ILE A 40 9.12 10.42 5.27
N ASP A 41 9.00 9.66 6.34
CA ASP A 41 9.91 9.76 7.49
C ASP A 41 11.17 8.93 7.25
N ARG A 42 10.99 7.68 6.86
CA ARG A 42 12.09 6.75 6.60
C ARG A 42 11.73 5.65 5.62
N MET A 43 12.75 5.17 4.91
CA MET A 43 12.68 3.90 4.20
C MET A 43 12.89 2.76 5.19
N LEU A 44 12.06 1.75 5.07
CA LEU A 44 12.18 0.53 5.83
C LEU A 44 12.90 -0.52 4.97
N GLU A 45 13.75 -1.33 5.57
CA GLU A 45 14.35 -2.44 4.85
C GLU A 45 13.27 -3.49 4.65
N SER A 46 12.96 -3.79 3.40
CA SER A 46 12.17 -4.95 3.05
C SER A 46 13.09 -6.19 3.10
N GLU A 47 13.61 -6.49 4.28
CA GLU A 47 14.17 -7.80 4.49
C GLU A 47 13.01 -8.76 4.48
N GLY A 48 12.86 -9.48 3.36
CA GLY A 48 12.07 -10.69 3.35
C GLY A 48 12.72 -11.69 4.28
N ASN A 49 12.59 -11.44 5.60
CA ASN A 49 12.99 -12.38 6.60
C ASN A 49 12.13 -13.62 6.41
N GLN A 50 12.70 -14.61 5.75
CA GLN A 50 12.25 -15.98 5.89
C GLN A 50 12.47 -16.34 7.36
N GLN A 51 11.44 -16.17 8.18
CA GLN A 51 11.45 -16.67 9.56
C GLN A 51 11.54 -18.20 9.57
N HIS A 52 11.06 -18.83 8.49
CA HIS A 52 11.20 -20.26 8.22
C HIS A 52 11.67 -20.45 6.78
N ALA A 53 12.47 -21.51 6.54
CA ALA A 53 12.97 -21.87 5.20
C ALA A 53 11.85 -22.14 4.16
N GLU A 54 10.63 -22.37 4.63
CA GLU A 54 9.42 -22.62 3.83
C GLU A 54 8.60 -21.37 3.54
N ASP A 55 8.94 -20.21 4.15
CA ASP A 55 8.24 -18.96 3.90
C ASP A 55 8.43 -18.51 2.46
N LYS A 56 7.32 -18.16 1.80
CA LYS A 56 7.37 -17.58 0.47
C LYS A 56 8.11 -16.25 0.53
N PHE A 57 9.22 -16.15 -0.20
CA PHE A 57 10.01 -14.93 -0.31
C PHE A 57 9.17 -13.85 -1.00
N ASN A 58 8.76 -12.85 -0.25
CA ASN A 58 8.05 -11.68 -0.80
C ASN A 58 8.86 -10.41 -0.50
N ARG A 59 9.76 -10.09 -1.40
CA ARG A 59 10.51 -8.84 -1.32
C ARG A 59 9.76 -7.76 -2.06
N VAL A 60 9.24 -6.77 -1.34
CA VAL A 60 8.66 -5.58 -1.96
C VAL A 60 9.75 -4.67 -2.52
N ASP A 61 9.45 -3.97 -3.60
CA ASP A 61 10.43 -3.08 -4.23
C ASP A 61 10.82 -1.91 -3.31
N MET A 62 9.84 -1.31 -2.65
CA MET A 62 10.05 -0.25 -1.66
C MET A 62 9.05 -0.38 -0.53
N LEU A 63 9.52 -0.22 0.69
CA LEU A 63 8.70 -0.11 1.89
C LEU A 63 9.16 1.14 2.66
N ALA A 64 8.22 2.00 3.00
CA ALA A 64 8.47 3.24 3.71
C ALA A 64 7.48 3.44 4.85
N GLU A 65 7.86 4.28 5.81
CA GLU A 65 6.97 4.80 6.84
C GLU A 65 6.81 6.30 6.60
N ASN A 66 5.55 6.76 6.62
CA ASN A 66 5.26 8.18 6.49
C ASN A 66 5.27 8.89 7.86
N SER A 67 5.17 10.21 7.86
CA SER A 67 5.17 11.03 9.09
C SER A 67 3.99 10.77 10.04
N LYS A 68 2.97 10.03 9.62
CA LYS A 68 1.85 9.57 10.44
C LYS A 68 2.07 8.18 11.02
N GLY A 69 3.23 7.55 10.76
CA GLY A 69 3.52 6.17 11.15
C GLY A 69 2.82 5.12 10.29
N GLU A 70 2.23 5.50 9.16
CA GLU A 70 1.58 4.58 8.23
C GLU A 70 2.60 3.96 7.27
N LEU A 71 2.36 2.72 6.85
CA LEU A 71 3.24 2.00 5.93
C LEU A 71 2.87 2.28 4.48
N VAL A 72 3.88 2.45 3.65
CA VAL A 72 3.73 2.65 2.20
C VAL A 72 4.55 1.60 1.47
N ILE A 73 3.87 0.69 0.80
CA ILE A 73 4.47 -0.31 -0.09
C ILE A 73 4.38 0.22 -1.51
N ILE A 74 5.46 0.12 -2.27
CA ILE A 74 5.47 0.41 -3.70
C ILE A 74 6.09 -0.77 -4.42
N GLU A 75 5.34 -1.34 -5.32
CA GLU A 75 5.73 -2.46 -6.19
C GLU A 75 5.68 -2.01 -7.65
N VAL A 76 6.67 -2.43 -8.42
CA VAL A 76 6.71 -2.19 -9.86
C VAL A 76 6.90 -3.53 -10.57
N GLN A 77 5.85 -3.98 -11.25
CA GLN A 77 5.82 -5.29 -11.89
C GLN A 77 5.75 -5.18 -13.40
N ASN A 78 6.78 -5.69 -14.07
CA ASN A 78 6.88 -5.68 -15.52
C ASN A 78 6.33 -6.96 -16.19
N ASN A 79 6.42 -8.08 -15.48
CA ASN A 79 6.02 -9.38 -16.00
C ASN A 79 4.60 -9.71 -15.53
N ARG A 80 3.80 -10.25 -16.45
CA ARG A 80 2.43 -10.65 -16.13
C ARG A 80 2.43 -11.79 -15.11
N GLU A 81 1.65 -11.60 -14.04
CA GLU A 81 1.35 -12.60 -13.03
C GLU A 81 -0.18 -12.72 -12.92
N LEU A 82 -0.70 -13.95 -13.06
CA LEU A 82 -2.15 -14.19 -13.01
C LEU A 82 -2.72 -14.07 -11.59
N ASP A 83 -1.89 -14.29 -10.60
CA ASP A 83 -2.22 -14.25 -9.17
C ASP A 83 -1.78 -12.94 -8.49
N TYR A 84 -1.60 -11.88 -9.27
CA TYR A 84 -1.05 -10.62 -8.76
C TYR A 84 -1.87 -10.00 -7.62
N PHE A 85 -3.20 -10.10 -7.65
CA PHE A 85 -4.06 -9.66 -6.54
C PHE A 85 -3.76 -10.41 -5.23
N HIS A 86 -3.49 -11.72 -5.30
CA HIS A 86 -3.09 -12.50 -4.12
C HIS A 86 -1.73 -12.04 -3.61
N ARG A 87 -0.81 -11.71 -4.50
CA ARG A 87 0.50 -11.18 -4.15
C ARG A 87 0.39 -9.83 -3.43
N MET A 88 -0.46 -8.91 -3.93
CA MET A 88 -0.72 -7.63 -3.25
C MET A 88 -1.26 -7.83 -1.84
N LEU A 89 -2.27 -8.69 -1.68
CA LEU A 89 -2.86 -9.01 -0.38
C LEU A 89 -1.84 -9.63 0.58
N TYR A 90 -1.03 -10.56 0.07
CA TYR A 90 0.03 -11.20 0.85
C TYR A 90 1.06 -10.16 1.32
N GLY A 91 1.53 -9.27 0.44
CA GLY A 91 2.48 -8.21 0.76
C GLY A 91 2.00 -7.27 1.85
N VAL A 92 0.73 -6.84 1.76
CA VAL A 92 0.10 -6.01 2.80
C VAL A 92 0.00 -6.75 4.13
N SER A 93 -0.44 -8.02 4.11
CA SER A 93 -0.58 -8.83 5.32
C SER A 93 0.78 -9.07 5.99
N LYS A 94 1.81 -9.34 5.21
CA LYS A 94 3.18 -9.53 5.70
C LYS A 94 3.71 -8.24 6.35
N ALA A 95 3.56 -7.08 5.70
CA ALA A 95 3.96 -5.80 6.27
C ALA A 95 3.25 -5.52 7.60
N ILE A 96 1.96 -5.80 7.71
CA ILE A 96 1.22 -5.63 8.97
C ILE A 96 1.82 -6.53 10.06
N THR A 97 2.06 -7.80 9.78
CA THR A 97 2.57 -8.76 10.78
C THR A 97 4.00 -8.48 11.20
N GLU A 98 4.82 -7.90 10.34
CA GLU A 98 6.20 -7.52 10.65
C GLU A 98 6.28 -6.28 11.57
N TYR A 99 5.28 -5.40 11.49
CA TYR A 99 5.28 -4.12 12.22
C TYR A 99 4.30 -4.06 13.39
N ILE A 100 3.70 -5.19 13.78
CA ILE A 100 2.96 -5.33 15.02
C ILE A 100 3.72 -6.26 15.97
N THR A 101 4.01 -5.80 17.17
CA THR A 101 4.71 -6.60 18.17
C THR A 101 3.73 -7.51 18.90
N LYS A 102 4.16 -8.73 19.23
CA LYS A 102 3.35 -9.67 20.01
C LYS A 102 2.95 -9.06 21.36
N GLY A 103 1.66 -9.02 21.61
CA GLY A 103 1.08 -8.45 22.85
C GLY A 103 0.61 -7.00 22.71
N GLU A 104 0.91 -6.33 21.60
CA GLU A 104 0.33 -5.02 21.31
C GLU A 104 -1.15 -5.14 20.97
N PRO A 105 -1.98 -4.15 21.36
CA PRO A 105 -3.39 -4.13 21.00
C PRO A 105 -3.57 -3.97 19.49
N TYR A 106 -4.65 -4.54 18.94
CA TYR A 106 -4.95 -4.44 17.51
C TYR A 106 -5.13 -3.00 16.99
N SER A 107 -5.38 -2.03 17.89
CA SER A 107 -5.39 -0.60 17.55
C SER A 107 -4.04 -0.09 17.04
N GLN A 108 -2.95 -0.82 17.30
CA GLN A 108 -1.60 -0.50 16.81
C GLN A 108 -1.34 -1.05 15.39
N VAL A 109 -2.29 -1.75 14.79
CA VAL A 109 -2.17 -2.19 13.39
C VAL A 109 -2.11 -0.96 12.49
N LYS A 110 -0.94 -0.75 11.88
CA LYS A 110 -0.69 0.40 11.02
C LYS A 110 -1.54 0.35 9.76
N LYS A 111 -1.98 1.52 9.29
CA LYS A 111 -2.54 1.66 7.95
C LYS A 111 -1.45 1.37 6.93
N VAL A 112 -1.80 0.64 5.87
CA VAL A 112 -0.89 0.29 4.78
C VAL A 112 -1.45 0.83 3.47
N TYR A 113 -0.66 1.64 2.79
CA TYR A 113 -0.87 1.99 1.39
C TYR A 113 -0.08 0.99 0.53
N SER A 114 -0.74 0.30 -0.38
CA SER A 114 -0.09 -0.58 -1.35
C SER A 114 -0.26 0.01 -2.75
N ILE A 115 0.83 0.49 -3.32
CA ILE A 115 0.87 1.12 -4.63
C ILE A 115 1.55 0.16 -5.58
N ASN A 116 0.82 -0.25 -6.61
CA ASN A 116 1.25 -1.27 -7.54
C ASN A 116 1.27 -0.69 -8.96
N ILE A 117 2.45 -0.55 -9.52
CA ILE A 117 2.66 -0.05 -10.88
C ILE A 117 2.90 -1.27 -11.77
N VAL A 118 1.91 -1.61 -12.59
CA VAL A 118 1.97 -2.80 -13.45
C VAL A 118 2.05 -2.40 -14.92
N TYR A 119 2.81 -3.17 -15.71
CA TYR A 119 2.98 -2.96 -17.14
C TYR A 119 2.30 -4.06 -17.97
N PHE A 120 1.21 -4.60 -17.44
CA PHE A 120 0.38 -5.61 -18.09
C PHE A 120 -1.08 -5.42 -17.70
N ASP A 121 -2.00 -6.00 -18.46
CA ASP A 121 -3.42 -5.95 -18.16
C ASP A 121 -3.72 -6.81 -16.93
N LEU A 122 -4.11 -6.14 -15.84
CA LEU A 122 -4.46 -6.78 -14.57
C LEU A 122 -5.91 -7.29 -14.57
N GLY A 123 -6.76 -6.66 -15.37
CA GLY A 123 -8.18 -6.97 -15.51
C GLY A 123 -8.78 -6.20 -16.67
N GLN A 124 -10.11 -6.14 -16.70
CA GLN A 124 -10.86 -5.35 -17.68
C GLN A 124 -11.40 -4.08 -17.02
N GLY A 125 -11.15 -2.94 -17.64
CA GLY A 125 -11.60 -1.64 -17.18
C GLY A 125 -11.23 -0.56 -18.16
N GLU A 126 -11.82 0.64 -18.03
CA GLU A 126 -11.62 1.76 -18.96
C GLU A 126 -10.59 2.77 -18.43
N ASP A 127 -10.22 2.67 -17.15
CA ASP A 127 -9.26 3.54 -16.51
C ASP A 127 -7.89 2.85 -16.38
N TYR A 128 -6.85 3.64 -16.18
CA TYR A 128 -5.48 3.18 -15.94
C TYR A 128 -5.03 3.37 -14.49
N VAL A 129 -5.88 3.92 -13.62
CA VAL A 129 -5.66 4.02 -12.17
C VAL A 129 -6.88 3.49 -11.43
N TYR A 130 -6.69 2.46 -10.63
CA TYR A 130 -7.75 1.84 -9.84
C TYR A 130 -7.43 1.95 -8.36
N HIS A 131 -8.44 2.27 -7.57
CA HIS A 131 -8.35 2.34 -6.12
C HIS A 131 -9.14 1.19 -5.50
N GLY A 132 -8.44 0.32 -4.77
CA GLY A 132 -9.03 -0.77 -3.99
C GLY A 132 -9.13 -0.41 -2.52
N ASN A 133 -10.24 -0.75 -1.90
CA ASN A 133 -10.46 -0.65 -0.45
C ASN A 133 -11.21 -1.87 0.06
N THR A 134 -11.21 -2.09 1.37
CA THR A 134 -12.06 -3.10 2.01
C THR A 134 -13.34 -2.45 2.46
N SER A 135 -14.49 -2.96 2.00
CA SER A 135 -15.81 -2.54 2.43
C SER A 135 -16.61 -3.72 2.96
N PHE A 136 -17.56 -3.44 3.83
CA PHE A 136 -18.52 -4.43 4.32
C PHE A 136 -19.89 -4.06 3.79
N GLU A 137 -20.46 -4.92 2.97
CA GLU A 137 -21.79 -4.75 2.40
C GLU A 137 -22.82 -5.65 3.08
N GLY A 138 -23.99 -5.10 3.36
CA GLY A 138 -25.13 -5.84 3.88
C GLY A 138 -25.67 -6.84 2.85
N ILE A 139 -25.72 -8.14 3.22
CA ILE A 139 -26.13 -9.22 2.31
C ILE A 139 -27.55 -9.03 1.77
N HIS A 140 -28.44 -8.46 2.57
CA HIS A 140 -29.86 -8.34 2.21
C HIS A 140 -30.25 -6.95 1.71
N LYS A 141 -29.58 -5.90 2.16
CA LYS A 141 -29.96 -4.51 1.84
C LYS A 141 -28.94 -3.79 0.98
N HIS A 142 -27.79 -4.41 0.75
CA HIS A 142 -26.69 -3.86 -0.08
C HIS A 142 -26.22 -2.46 0.38
N ASP A 143 -26.41 -2.15 1.67
CA ASP A 143 -25.89 -0.95 2.28
C ASP A 143 -24.45 -1.17 2.77
N THR A 144 -23.65 -0.11 2.84
CA THR A 144 -22.30 -0.19 3.35
C THR A 144 -22.30 -0.02 4.87
N LEU A 145 -21.69 -0.95 5.61
CA LEU A 145 -21.48 -0.82 7.05
C LEU A 145 -20.50 0.34 7.32
N LYS A 146 -20.97 1.32 8.11
CA LYS A 146 -20.18 2.50 8.48
C LYS A 146 -20.11 2.63 10.01
N LEU A 147 -18.99 3.18 10.49
CA LEU A 147 -18.90 3.55 11.90
C LEU A 147 -19.93 4.64 12.23
N SER A 148 -20.63 4.49 13.35
CA SER A 148 -21.46 5.54 13.94
C SER A 148 -20.59 6.76 14.34
N LEU A 149 -21.20 7.92 14.49
CA LEU A 149 -20.48 9.14 14.94
C LEU A 149 -19.74 8.88 16.26
N ARG A 150 -20.38 8.23 17.22
CA ARG A 150 -19.78 7.89 18.53
C ARG A 150 -18.55 6.97 18.39
N GLN A 151 -18.63 5.96 17.52
CA GLN A 151 -17.49 5.07 17.25
C GLN A 151 -16.34 5.81 16.56
N ARG A 152 -16.63 6.71 15.61
CA ARG A 152 -15.61 7.55 14.98
C ARG A 152 -14.91 8.45 15.99
N GLU A 153 -15.66 9.12 16.86
CA GLU A 153 -15.10 9.98 17.90
C GLU A 153 -14.21 9.20 18.87
N GLN A 154 -14.62 8.00 19.25
CA GLN A 154 -13.82 7.13 20.10
C GLN A 154 -12.53 6.71 19.39
N PHE A 155 -12.59 6.31 18.13
CA PHE A 155 -11.43 5.98 17.32
C PHE A 155 -10.44 7.14 17.20
N ILE A 156 -10.92 8.36 16.94
CA ILE A 156 -10.07 9.56 16.84
C ILE A 156 -9.38 9.85 18.19
N ARG A 157 -10.06 9.68 19.31
CA ARG A 157 -9.47 9.88 20.65
C ARG A 157 -8.40 8.84 20.99
N GLU A 158 -8.55 7.63 20.51
CA GLU A 158 -7.62 6.53 20.76
C GLU A 158 -6.42 6.48 19.80
N ASN A 159 -6.19 7.55 19.00
CA ASN A 159 -5.15 7.65 17.96
C ASN A 159 -5.21 6.54 16.88
N ALA A 160 -6.34 5.90 16.76
CA ALA A 160 -6.55 4.97 15.68
C ALA A 160 -6.81 5.77 14.41
N GLY A 161 -5.83 5.86 13.53
CA GLY A 161 -6.08 6.24 12.14
C GLY A 161 -7.18 5.36 11.56
N ASP A 162 -7.87 5.84 10.53
CA ASP A 162 -9.05 5.18 9.95
C ASP A 162 -8.72 3.76 9.48
N LEU A 163 -8.93 2.77 10.37
CA LEU A 163 -8.63 1.35 10.15
C LEU A 163 -9.44 0.74 9.00
N LEU A 164 -10.56 1.38 8.64
CA LEU A 164 -11.43 0.92 7.55
C LEU A 164 -11.02 1.50 6.19
N ASP A 165 -10.19 2.54 6.16
CA ASP A 165 -9.69 3.14 4.92
C ASP A 165 -8.29 2.61 4.58
N ARG A 166 -8.19 1.31 4.32
CA ARG A 166 -6.98 0.70 3.75
C ARG A 166 -7.01 0.93 2.25
N LYS A 167 -6.22 1.90 1.79
CA LYS A 167 -6.15 2.23 0.36
C LYS A 167 -5.10 1.36 -0.33
N SER A 168 -5.51 0.61 -1.34
CA SER A 168 -4.62 0.04 -2.34
C SER A 168 -4.85 0.77 -3.66
N VAL A 169 -3.77 1.21 -4.29
CA VAL A 169 -3.80 1.85 -5.61
C VAL A 169 -3.02 0.97 -6.58
N VAL A 170 -3.62 0.65 -7.71
CA VAL A 170 -3.04 -0.17 -8.78
C VAL A 170 -2.97 0.64 -10.06
#